data_b920529d602015a220776cfc4e936304
#
_entry.id   b920529d602015a220776cfc4e936304
#
_cell.length_a   1.000
_cell.length_b   1.000
_cell.length_c   1.000
_cell.angle_alpha   90.00
_cell.angle_beta   90.00
_cell.angle_gamma   90.00
#
_symmetry.space_group_name_H-M   'P 1'
#
loop_
_entity.id
_entity.type
_entity.pdbx_description
1 polymer ?
#
loop_
_entity_poly.entity_id
_entity_poly.type
_entity_poly.pdbx_seq_one_letter_code
_entity_poly.pdbx_strand_id
1 'polypeptide(L)'
;MIDGLNLGRITMLALADSVNPCAIAVLTMVLITILIQNPEKKKKVLLAGLAFSLSVFIGYLFYGVVIVGFFNSFAELLRENSMFLYNGLAILAMIIGALNIKDYFFYKKGSFATEMPIWMRPKVKKIIDKMTSPLGAFLIGFLVTIFLLPCTIGPYIIASGLLSELGILKSIPWLIYYNLLFILPMIIITFIVYFGFSRVEDVSGWKERNIKILHLIAGILLFIVGVALLAGWL
;
A
#
# COMPACT_ATOMS: atom_id res chain seq x y z
N MET A 1 -17.06 16.82 19.29
CA MET A 1 -16.81 15.36 19.45
C MET A 1 -16.44 14.82 18.09
N ILE A 2 -15.37 14.11 17.98
CA ILE A 2 -14.78 13.63 16.72
C ILE A 2 -15.45 12.28 16.43
N ASP A 3 -16.74 12.33 16.08
CA ASP A 3 -17.57 11.12 15.88
C ASP A 3 -17.37 10.48 14.50
N GLY A 4 -16.44 11.00 13.70
CA GLY A 4 -16.19 10.53 12.34
C GLY A 4 -14.98 9.63 12.17
N LEU A 5 -14.00 9.65 13.06
CA LEU A 5 -12.76 8.86 12.92
C LEU A 5 -12.85 7.59 13.76
N ASN A 6 -13.23 6.49 13.14
CA ASN A 6 -13.29 5.19 13.78
C ASN A 6 -12.01 4.39 13.45
N LEU A 7 -11.37 3.79 14.47
CA LEU A 7 -10.23 2.89 14.30
C LEU A 7 -10.51 1.83 13.21
N GLY A 8 -11.75 1.35 13.14
CA GLY A 8 -12.19 0.37 12.14
C GLY A 8 -12.02 0.84 10.69
N ARG A 9 -12.30 2.12 10.39
CA ARG A 9 -12.14 2.68 9.02
C ARG A 9 -10.69 2.65 8.58
N ILE A 10 -9.82 3.19 9.42
CA ILE A 10 -8.39 3.25 9.12
C ILE A 10 -7.82 1.84 9.02
N THR A 11 -8.25 0.91 9.89
CA THR A 11 -7.84 -0.49 9.83
C THR A 11 -8.30 -1.16 8.54
N MET A 12 -9.56 -0.99 8.12
CA MET A 12 -10.07 -1.59 6.88
C MET A 12 -9.35 -1.06 5.64
N LEU A 13 -9.09 0.25 5.59
CA LEU A 13 -8.33 0.86 4.49
C LEU A 13 -6.89 0.36 4.46
N ALA A 14 -6.22 0.29 5.63
CA ALA A 14 -4.87 -0.22 5.75
C ALA A 14 -4.78 -1.71 5.37
N LEU A 15 -5.76 -2.53 5.76
CA LEU A 15 -5.82 -3.95 5.37
C LEU A 15 -6.08 -4.11 3.88
N ALA A 16 -6.99 -3.32 3.29
CA ALA A 16 -7.22 -3.33 1.85
C ALA A 16 -5.94 -3.00 1.06
N ASP A 17 -5.17 -2.04 1.55
CA ASP A 17 -3.89 -1.64 0.94
C ASP A 17 -2.79 -2.68 1.20
N SER A 18 -2.77 -3.34 2.37
CA SER A 18 -1.75 -4.33 2.75
C SER A 18 -1.77 -5.59 1.89
N VAL A 19 -2.95 -5.99 1.39
CA VAL A 19 -3.10 -7.14 0.48
C VAL A 19 -2.79 -6.79 -0.97
N ASN A 20 -2.30 -5.58 -1.23
CA ASN A 20 -1.96 -5.11 -2.56
C ASN A 20 -0.86 -5.98 -3.21
N PRO A 21 -1.15 -6.58 -4.37
CA PRO A 21 -0.20 -7.50 -5.03
C PRO A 21 1.07 -6.81 -5.54
N CYS A 22 1.05 -5.48 -5.72
CA CYS A 22 2.22 -4.74 -6.21
C CYS A 22 3.34 -4.68 -5.16
N ALA A 23 3.00 -4.38 -3.90
CA ALA A 23 3.99 -4.31 -2.83
C ALA A 23 4.67 -5.67 -2.60
N ILE A 24 3.88 -6.76 -2.60
CA ILE A 24 4.39 -8.13 -2.49
C ILE A 24 5.28 -8.48 -3.70
N ALA A 25 4.89 -8.09 -4.92
CA ALA A 25 5.68 -8.34 -6.13
C ALA A 25 7.04 -7.64 -6.09
N VAL A 26 7.08 -6.39 -5.64
CA VAL A 26 8.35 -5.65 -5.54
C VAL A 26 9.23 -6.22 -4.43
N LEU A 27 8.66 -6.54 -3.26
CA LEU A 27 9.41 -7.20 -2.18
C LEU A 27 10.04 -8.51 -2.66
N THR A 28 9.27 -9.37 -3.33
CA THR A 28 9.79 -10.65 -3.83
C THR A 28 10.93 -10.45 -4.84
N MET A 29 10.83 -9.44 -5.73
CA MET A 29 11.94 -9.08 -6.62
C MET A 29 13.20 -8.65 -5.85
N VAL A 30 13.04 -7.84 -4.79
CA VAL A 30 14.13 -7.41 -3.92
C VAL A 30 14.81 -8.63 -3.25
N LEU A 31 14.02 -9.51 -2.64
CA LEU A 31 14.53 -10.70 -1.95
C LEU A 31 15.23 -11.66 -2.92
N ILE A 32 14.67 -11.91 -4.12
CA ILE A 32 15.29 -12.73 -5.17
C ILE A 32 16.63 -12.14 -5.58
N THR A 33 16.70 -10.84 -5.86
CA THR A 33 17.93 -10.17 -6.30
C THR A 33 19.04 -10.30 -5.26
N ILE A 34 18.73 -10.07 -3.99
CA ILE A 34 19.73 -10.20 -2.90
C ILE A 34 20.13 -11.66 -2.69
N LEU A 35 19.19 -12.60 -2.80
CA LEU A 35 19.45 -14.03 -2.65
C LEU A 35 20.40 -14.55 -3.74
N ILE A 36 20.15 -14.18 -5.01
CA ILE A 36 21.00 -14.56 -6.14
C ILE A 36 22.43 -14.04 -5.96
N GLN A 37 22.58 -12.80 -5.47
CA GLN A 37 23.88 -12.18 -5.25
C GLN A 37 24.61 -12.69 -4.00
N ASN A 38 23.90 -13.23 -3.02
CA ASN A 38 24.44 -13.66 -1.73
C ASN A 38 23.78 -14.97 -1.24
N PRO A 39 23.93 -16.10 -1.95
CA PRO A 39 23.21 -17.34 -1.65
C PRO A 39 23.51 -17.92 -0.25
N GLU A 40 24.74 -17.73 0.24
CA GLU A 40 25.17 -18.22 1.55
C GLU A 40 24.76 -17.32 2.74
N LYS A 41 24.30 -16.09 2.47
CA LYS A 41 24.14 -15.06 3.52
C LYS A 41 22.67 -14.75 3.81
N LYS A 42 21.94 -15.70 4.40
CA LYS A 42 20.54 -15.53 4.79
C LYS A 42 20.27 -14.24 5.60
N LYS A 43 21.20 -13.84 6.49
CA LYS A 43 21.10 -12.58 7.24
C LYS A 43 21.04 -11.34 6.34
N LYS A 44 21.72 -11.35 5.18
CA LYS A 44 21.62 -10.23 4.23
C LYS A 44 20.23 -10.13 3.59
N VAL A 45 19.58 -11.27 3.33
CA VAL A 45 18.22 -11.32 2.79
C VAL A 45 17.24 -10.73 3.80
N LEU A 46 17.35 -11.14 5.07
CA LEU A 46 16.54 -10.56 6.16
C LEU A 46 16.72 -9.04 6.27
N LEU A 47 17.99 -8.60 6.37
CA LEU A 47 18.30 -7.17 6.50
C LEU A 47 17.81 -6.36 5.28
N ALA A 48 17.93 -6.92 4.07
CA ALA A 48 17.46 -6.25 2.87
C ALA A 48 15.93 -6.14 2.83
N GLY A 49 15.20 -7.20 3.19
CA GLY A 49 13.74 -7.18 3.27
C GLY A 49 13.22 -6.20 4.32
N LEU A 50 13.84 -6.18 5.51
CA LEU A 50 13.49 -5.22 6.56
C LEU A 50 13.86 -3.78 6.18
N ALA A 51 15.05 -3.56 5.60
CA ALA A 51 15.47 -2.25 5.13
C ALA A 51 14.56 -1.70 4.02
N PHE A 52 14.13 -2.57 3.10
CA PHE A 52 13.15 -2.23 2.08
C PHE A 52 11.78 -1.89 2.70
N SER A 53 11.28 -2.72 3.61
CA SER A 53 10.00 -2.46 4.30
C SER A 53 10.04 -1.15 5.09
N LEU A 54 11.16 -0.86 5.76
CA LEU A 54 11.35 0.40 6.49
C LEU A 54 11.37 1.60 5.53
N SER A 55 12.02 1.49 4.38
CA SER A 55 12.03 2.57 3.40
C SER A 55 10.66 2.83 2.80
N VAL A 56 9.88 1.78 2.57
CA VAL A 56 8.47 1.89 2.14
C VAL A 56 7.65 2.60 3.23
N PHE A 57 7.81 2.20 4.50
CA PHE A 57 7.15 2.86 5.63
C PHE A 57 7.43 4.37 5.67
N ILE A 58 8.71 4.75 5.59
CA ILE A 58 9.13 6.17 5.63
C ILE A 58 8.59 6.93 4.41
N GLY A 59 8.70 6.34 3.22
CA GLY A 59 8.21 6.95 1.98
C GLY A 59 6.69 7.22 2.04
N TYR A 60 5.92 6.22 2.46
CA TYR A 60 4.47 6.39 2.58
C TYR A 60 4.08 7.32 3.71
N LEU A 61 4.78 7.31 4.84
CA LEU A 61 4.55 8.29 5.91
C LEU A 61 4.76 9.72 5.39
N PHE A 62 5.82 9.95 4.62
CA PHE A 62 6.08 11.24 3.99
C PHE A 62 4.94 11.63 3.02
N TYR A 63 4.52 10.73 2.14
CA TYR A 63 3.40 10.99 1.23
C TYR A 63 2.10 11.28 1.99
N GLY A 64 1.83 10.54 3.06
CA GLY A 64 0.66 10.75 3.91
C GLY A 64 0.62 12.14 4.54
N VAL A 65 1.74 12.58 5.10
CA VAL A 65 1.85 13.94 5.66
C VAL A 65 1.63 15.00 4.59
N VAL A 66 2.21 14.81 3.39
CA VAL A 66 2.03 15.74 2.26
C VAL A 66 0.57 15.78 1.80
N ILE A 67 -0.08 14.62 1.66
CA ILE A 67 -1.48 14.52 1.22
C ILE A 67 -2.42 15.12 2.28
N VAL A 68 -2.23 14.79 3.56
CA VAL A 68 -3.00 15.40 4.66
C VAL A 68 -2.80 16.92 4.68
N GLY A 69 -1.56 17.41 4.51
CA GLY A 69 -1.26 18.84 4.42
C GLY A 69 -1.97 19.50 3.24
N PHE A 70 -1.97 18.85 2.08
CA PHE A 70 -2.71 19.32 0.91
C PHE A 70 -4.21 19.44 1.20
N PHE A 71 -4.86 18.40 1.70
CA PHE A 71 -6.28 18.45 2.07
C PHE A 71 -6.55 19.50 3.15
N ASN A 72 -5.65 19.65 4.13
CA ASN A 72 -5.79 20.64 5.20
C ASN A 72 -5.71 22.08 4.66
N SER A 73 -4.83 22.35 3.69
CA SER A 73 -4.72 23.67 3.05
C SER A 73 -5.97 24.03 2.24
N PHE A 74 -6.67 23.04 1.71
CA PHE A 74 -7.94 23.22 1.03
C PHE A 74 -9.15 23.10 1.97
N ALA A 75 -8.93 22.76 3.25
CA ALA A 75 -9.99 22.52 4.22
C ALA A 75 -10.83 23.77 4.48
N GLU A 76 -10.28 25.00 4.42
CA GLU A 76 -11.06 26.23 4.54
C GLU A 76 -12.07 26.37 3.39
N LEU A 77 -11.67 26.02 2.17
CA LEU A 77 -12.55 25.99 0.99
C LEU A 77 -13.58 24.84 1.05
N LEU A 78 -13.19 23.72 1.68
CA LEU A 78 -14.02 22.51 1.82
C LEU A 78 -14.86 22.50 3.10
N ARG A 79 -14.56 23.36 4.07
CA ARG A 79 -15.24 23.43 5.36
C ARG A 79 -16.68 23.89 5.24
N GLU A 80 -17.00 24.71 4.25
CA GLU A 80 -18.38 25.02 3.86
C GLU A 80 -19.10 23.81 3.23
N ASN A 81 -18.35 22.82 2.73
CA ASN A 81 -18.83 21.62 2.04
C ASN A 81 -18.16 20.32 2.54
N SER A 82 -18.05 20.13 3.87
CA SER A 82 -17.50 18.89 4.43
C SER A 82 -18.20 17.63 3.90
N MET A 83 -19.52 17.71 3.71
CA MET A 83 -20.34 16.64 3.11
C MET A 83 -19.90 16.31 1.67
N PHE A 84 -19.43 17.30 0.90
CA PHE A 84 -18.91 17.07 -0.45
C PHE A 84 -17.59 16.29 -0.44
N LEU A 85 -16.70 16.59 0.50
CA LEU A 85 -15.43 15.85 0.66
C LEU A 85 -15.70 14.38 1.04
N TYR A 86 -16.53 14.14 2.06
CA TYR A 86 -16.89 12.79 2.49
C TYR A 86 -17.54 11.98 1.38
N ASN A 87 -18.54 12.56 0.71
CA ASN A 87 -19.21 11.90 -0.41
C ASN A 87 -18.24 11.65 -1.58
N GLY A 88 -17.33 12.58 -1.86
CA GLY A 88 -16.32 12.41 -2.89
C GLY A 88 -15.36 11.26 -2.57
N LEU A 89 -14.86 11.17 -1.33
CA LEU A 89 -14.01 10.07 -0.87
C LEU A 89 -14.75 8.74 -0.86
N ALA A 90 -16.01 8.72 -0.46
CA ALA A 90 -16.85 7.54 -0.46
C ALA A 90 -17.10 7.01 -1.88
N ILE A 91 -17.43 7.89 -2.83
CA ILE A 91 -17.62 7.53 -4.23
C ILE A 91 -16.29 7.02 -4.81
N LEU A 92 -15.18 7.67 -4.51
CA LEU A 92 -13.85 7.22 -4.93
C LEU A 92 -13.54 5.81 -4.39
N ALA A 93 -13.82 5.55 -3.11
CA ALA A 93 -13.65 4.23 -2.51
C ALA A 93 -14.49 3.16 -3.21
N MET A 94 -15.76 3.47 -3.51
CA MET A 94 -16.65 2.56 -4.23
C MET A 94 -16.17 2.29 -5.66
N ILE A 95 -15.71 3.30 -6.39
CA ILE A 95 -15.19 3.14 -7.75
C ILE A 95 -13.94 2.24 -7.74
N ILE A 96 -12.97 2.52 -6.86
CA ILE A 96 -11.74 1.72 -6.77
C ILE A 96 -12.06 0.31 -6.28
N GLY A 97 -12.97 0.16 -5.32
CA GLY A 97 -13.48 -1.12 -4.87
C GLY A 97 -14.11 -1.93 -6.01
N ALA A 98 -14.99 -1.30 -6.80
CA ALA A 98 -15.61 -1.93 -7.96
C ALA A 98 -14.59 -2.33 -9.05
N LEU A 99 -13.56 -1.50 -9.29
CA LEU A 99 -12.48 -1.84 -10.23
C LEU A 99 -11.69 -3.07 -9.75
N ASN A 100 -11.40 -3.17 -8.46
CA ASN A 100 -10.75 -4.34 -7.89
C ASN A 100 -11.64 -5.60 -7.97
N ILE A 101 -12.94 -5.48 -7.69
CA ILE A 101 -13.90 -6.60 -7.86
C ILE A 101 -14.00 -7.00 -9.32
N LYS A 102 -14.06 -6.06 -10.25
CA LYS A 102 -14.02 -6.34 -11.69
C LYS A 102 -12.78 -7.14 -12.08
N ASP A 103 -11.60 -6.80 -11.50
CA ASP A 103 -10.36 -7.51 -11.79
C ASP A 103 -10.35 -8.95 -11.25
N TYR A 104 -11.19 -9.32 -10.29
CA TYR A 104 -11.40 -10.72 -9.93
C TYR A 104 -12.00 -11.52 -11.11
N PHE A 105 -13.01 -10.96 -11.80
CA PHE A 105 -13.69 -11.64 -12.91
C PHE A 105 -12.91 -11.50 -14.24
N PHE A 106 -12.38 -10.31 -14.52
CA PHE A 106 -11.76 -9.95 -15.79
C PHE A 106 -10.33 -9.44 -15.58
N TYR A 107 -9.50 -10.26 -14.93
CA TYR A 107 -8.12 -9.90 -14.61
C TYR A 107 -7.29 -9.60 -15.87
N LYS A 108 -6.68 -8.42 -15.90
CA LYS A 108 -5.71 -8.02 -16.91
C LYS A 108 -4.48 -7.42 -16.23
N LYS A 109 -3.30 -7.99 -16.51
CA LYS A 109 -2.02 -7.49 -15.96
C LYS A 109 -1.85 -6.00 -16.27
N GLY A 110 -1.53 -5.20 -15.24
CA GLY A 110 -1.36 -3.75 -15.37
C GLY A 110 -2.66 -2.97 -15.49
N SER A 111 -3.74 -3.49 -14.90
CA SER A 111 -5.05 -2.85 -14.82
C SER A 111 -4.97 -1.47 -14.16
N PHE A 112 -5.72 -0.51 -14.70
CA PHE A 112 -5.71 0.87 -14.23
C PHE A 112 -6.21 0.97 -12.77
N ALA A 113 -5.50 1.75 -11.95
CA ALA A 113 -5.78 2.03 -10.54
C ALA A 113 -5.70 0.84 -9.57
N THR A 114 -5.43 -0.38 -10.06
CA THR A 114 -5.36 -1.60 -9.24
C THR A 114 -4.00 -2.27 -9.28
N GLU A 115 -3.22 -2.04 -10.34
CA GLU A 115 -1.88 -2.59 -10.50
C GLU A 115 -0.87 -1.59 -11.08
N MET A 116 0.42 -1.90 -10.86
CA MET A 116 1.51 -1.17 -11.51
C MET A 116 1.43 -1.34 -13.04
N PRO A 117 1.41 -0.25 -13.81
CA PRO A 117 1.39 -0.30 -15.27
C PRO A 117 2.53 -1.13 -15.84
N ILE A 118 2.28 -1.88 -16.91
CA ILE A 118 3.26 -2.81 -17.52
C ILE A 118 4.56 -2.08 -17.90
N TRP A 119 4.47 -0.86 -18.42
CA TRP A 119 5.64 -0.07 -18.84
C TRP A 119 6.56 0.38 -17.68
N MET A 120 6.02 0.41 -16.45
CA MET A 120 6.82 0.75 -15.25
C MET A 120 7.62 -0.45 -14.73
N ARG A 121 7.14 -1.68 -14.91
CA ARG A 121 7.75 -2.91 -14.39
C ARG A 121 9.22 -3.09 -14.80
N PRO A 122 9.62 -2.89 -16.10
CA PRO A 122 11.02 -2.99 -16.49
C PRO A 122 11.92 -1.92 -15.84
N LYS A 123 11.38 -0.72 -15.60
CA LYS A 123 12.13 0.36 -14.93
C LYS A 123 12.39 0.00 -13.47
N VAL A 124 11.37 -0.47 -12.77
CA VAL A 124 11.50 -0.95 -11.38
C VAL A 124 12.49 -2.09 -11.30
N LYS A 125 12.40 -3.10 -12.20
CA LYS A 125 13.35 -4.21 -12.24
C LYS A 125 14.79 -3.72 -12.40
N LYS A 126 15.06 -2.83 -13.38
CA LYS A 126 16.41 -2.27 -13.60
C LYS A 126 16.97 -1.54 -12.37
N ILE A 127 16.10 -0.91 -11.59
CA ILE A 127 16.49 -0.23 -10.34
C ILE A 127 16.82 -1.27 -9.28
N ILE A 128 16.01 -2.30 -9.14
CA ILE A 128 16.21 -3.38 -8.16
C ILE A 128 17.43 -4.21 -8.47
N ASP A 129 17.72 -4.52 -9.74
CA ASP A 129 18.89 -5.30 -10.17
C ASP A 129 20.24 -4.64 -9.78
N LYS A 130 20.24 -3.34 -9.48
CA LYS A 130 21.41 -2.62 -8.98
C LYS A 130 21.64 -2.78 -7.47
N MET A 131 20.73 -3.42 -6.74
CA MET A 131 20.86 -3.63 -5.31
C MET A 131 21.86 -4.75 -5.01
N THR A 132 22.91 -4.41 -4.26
CA THR A 132 23.94 -5.37 -3.82
C THR A 132 24.00 -5.53 -2.29
N SER A 133 23.29 -4.67 -1.55
CA SER A 133 23.39 -4.57 -0.09
C SER A 133 22.07 -4.16 0.55
N PRO A 134 21.90 -4.39 1.87
CA PRO A 134 20.72 -3.92 2.61
C PRO A 134 20.55 -2.39 2.56
N LEU A 135 21.64 -1.62 2.57
CA LEU A 135 21.59 -0.17 2.42
C LEU A 135 21.10 0.22 1.02
N GLY A 136 21.54 -0.49 -0.01
CA GLY A 136 21.02 -0.35 -1.37
C GLY A 136 19.53 -0.65 -1.43
N ALA A 137 19.05 -1.69 -0.72
CA ALA A 137 17.64 -2.03 -0.61
C ALA A 137 16.82 -0.88 0.03
N PHE A 138 17.37 -0.21 1.05
CA PHE A 138 16.73 0.95 1.67
C PHE A 138 16.61 2.14 0.71
N LEU A 139 17.72 2.54 0.08
CA LEU A 139 17.74 3.70 -0.81
C LEU A 139 16.88 3.50 -2.06
N ILE A 140 17.00 2.32 -2.67
CA ILE A 140 16.22 1.95 -3.85
C ILE A 140 14.76 1.72 -3.48
N GLY A 141 14.49 1.17 -2.29
CA GLY A 141 13.14 1.01 -1.77
C GLY A 141 12.39 2.34 -1.71
N PHE A 142 13.02 3.39 -1.19
CA PHE A 142 12.43 4.73 -1.17
C PHE A 142 12.09 5.24 -2.59
N LEU A 143 12.99 5.05 -3.54
CA LEU A 143 12.75 5.44 -4.92
C LEU A 143 11.63 4.61 -5.58
N VAL A 144 11.53 3.33 -5.24
CA VAL A 144 10.52 2.41 -5.76
C VAL A 144 9.13 2.73 -5.22
N THR A 145 9.00 3.37 -4.04
CA THR A 145 7.69 3.78 -3.52
C THR A 145 6.91 4.67 -4.49
N ILE A 146 7.61 5.50 -5.27
CA ILE A 146 6.99 6.34 -6.31
C ILE A 146 6.28 5.48 -7.37
N PHE A 147 6.86 4.34 -7.71
CA PHE A 147 6.29 3.40 -8.68
C PHE A 147 5.18 2.52 -8.08
N LEU A 148 5.10 2.43 -6.75
CA LEU A 148 4.02 1.75 -6.03
C LEU A 148 2.78 2.63 -5.87
N LEU A 149 2.92 3.98 -5.91
CA LEU A 149 1.81 4.91 -5.75
C LEU A 149 0.58 4.57 -6.61
N PRO A 150 0.68 4.23 -7.90
CA PRO A 150 -0.51 3.95 -8.72
C PRO A 150 -1.39 2.82 -8.17
N CYS A 151 -0.82 1.88 -7.40
CA CYS A 151 -1.54 0.74 -6.86
C CYS A 151 -2.15 1.02 -5.47
N THR A 152 -1.59 1.96 -4.73
CA THR A 152 -1.91 2.23 -3.31
C THR A 152 -2.57 3.59 -3.11
N ILE A 153 -2.55 4.45 -4.14
CA ILE A 153 -3.02 5.83 -4.02
C ILE A 153 -4.50 5.93 -3.61
N GLY A 154 -5.34 4.97 -4.04
CA GLY A 154 -6.76 4.96 -3.74
C GLY A 154 -7.06 4.89 -2.24
N PRO A 155 -6.77 3.76 -1.56
CA PRO A 155 -6.98 3.61 -0.13
C PRO A 155 -6.25 4.70 0.68
N TYR A 156 -5.05 5.08 0.22
CA TYR A 156 -4.21 6.04 0.91
C TYR A 156 -4.74 7.48 0.86
N ILE A 157 -5.28 7.92 -0.30
CA ILE A 157 -5.95 9.23 -0.42
C ILE A 157 -7.19 9.28 0.46
N ILE A 158 -7.99 8.21 0.47
CA ILE A 158 -9.20 8.14 1.30
C ILE A 158 -8.83 8.26 2.78
N ALA A 159 -7.86 7.47 3.25
CA ALA A 159 -7.39 7.53 4.63
C ALA A 159 -6.85 8.93 4.98
N SER A 160 -6.01 9.51 4.12
CA SER A 160 -5.42 10.84 4.34
C SER A 160 -6.48 11.95 4.31
N GLY A 161 -7.48 11.84 3.45
CA GLY A 161 -8.61 12.77 3.38
C GLY A 161 -9.43 12.75 4.68
N LEU A 162 -9.75 11.55 5.21
CA LEU A 162 -10.43 11.42 6.50
C LEU A 162 -9.60 11.97 7.67
N LEU A 163 -8.27 11.76 7.63
CA LEU A 163 -7.36 12.23 8.66
C LEU A 163 -7.13 13.75 8.61
N SER A 164 -7.34 14.38 7.46
CA SER A 164 -7.06 15.82 7.27
C SER A 164 -7.87 16.72 8.22
N GLU A 165 -9.06 16.28 8.63
CA GLU A 165 -9.89 17.03 9.59
C GLU A 165 -9.27 17.15 10.98
N LEU A 166 -8.36 16.23 11.35
CA LEU A 166 -7.64 16.30 12.63
C LEU A 166 -6.53 17.32 12.63
N GLY A 167 -6.10 17.80 11.45
CA GLY A 167 -4.89 18.54 11.25
C GLY A 167 -3.63 17.65 11.27
N ILE A 168 -2.53 18.17 10.72
CA ILE A 168 -1.31 17.40 10.43
C ILE A 168 -0.76 16.69 11.66
N LEU A 169 -0.58 17.38 12.78
CA LEU A 169 0.04 16.81 13.98
C LEU A 169 -0.75 15.64 14.58
N LYS A 170 -2.07 15.75 14.60
CA LYS A 170 -2.94 14.69 15.14
C LYS A 170 -3.13 13.53 14.16
N SER A 171 -2.85 13.73 12.88
CA SER A 171 -2.91 12.69 11.85
C SER A 171 -1.68 11.77 11.86
N ILE A 172 -0.51 12.25 12.35
CA ILE A 172 0.74 11.48 12.35
C ILE A 172 0.60 10.11 13.05
N PRO A 173 0.05 9.98 14.27
CA PRO A 173 -0.10 8.68 14.91
C PRO A 173 -0.96 7.70 14.10
N TRP A 174 -2.00 8.20 13.44
CA TRP A 174 -2.87 7.41 12.58
C TRP A 174 -2.20 6.97 11.29
N LEU A 175 -1.39 7.84 10.69
CA LEU A 175 -0.57 7.49 9.53
C LEU A 175 0.50 6.46 9.90
N ILE A 176 1.11 6.54 11.07
CA ILE A 176 2.03 5.53 11.58
C ILE A 176 1.31 4.19 11.73
N TYR A 177 0.15 4.17 12.37
CA TYR A 177 -0.66 2.96 12.53
C TYR A 177 -1.05 2.35 11.19
N TYR A 178 -1.54 3.17 10.25
CA TYR A 178 -1.87 2.73 8.90
C TYR A 178 -0.68 2.06 8.20
N ASN A 179 0.46 2.75 8.20
CA ASN A 179 1.66 2.27 7.52
C ASN A 179 2.26 1.03 8.18
N LEU A 180 2.13 0.86 9.51
CA LEU A 180 2.53 -0.38 10.19
C LEU A 180 1.69 -1.57 9.71
N LEU A 181 0.38 -1.42 9.59
CA LEU A 181 -0.49 -2.45 9.03
C LEU A 181 -0.18 -2.73 7.57
N PHE A 182 0.09 -1.68 6.79
CA PHE A 182 0.43 -1.80 5.37
C PHE A 182 1.70 -2.62 5.14
N ILE A 183 2.78 -2.39 5.90
CA ILE A 183 4.04 -3.12 5.74
C ILE A 183 4.06 -4.48 6.43
N LEU A 184 3.09 -4.80 7.27
CA LEU A 184 3.05 -6.04 8.04
C LEU A 184 3.20 -7.31 7.18
N PRO A 185 2.47 -7.50 6.06
CA PRO A 185 2.65 -8.64 5.19
C PRO A 185 4.06 -8.73 4.61
N MET A 186 4.70 -7.59 4.31
CA MET A 186 6.07 -7.54 3.79
C MET A 186 7.08 -8.06 4.82
N ILE A 187 6.91 -7.65 6.08
CA ILE A 187 7.72 -8.12 7.20
C ILE A 187 7.50 -9.63 7.41
N ILE A 188 6.25 -10.10 7.42
CA ILE A 188 5.91 -11.52 7.57
C ILE A 188 6.56 -12.35 6.47
N ILE A 189 6.45 -11.94 5.20
CA ILE A 189 7.06 -12.63 4.06
C ILE A 189 8.57 -12.68 4.21
N THR A 190 9.20 -11.58 4.61
CA THR A 190 10.64 -11.52 4.83
C THR A 190 11.10 -12.53 5.88
N PHE A 191 10.37 -12.66 6.99
CA PHE A 191 10.66 -13.65 8.02
C PHE A 191 10.41 -15.08 7.54
N ILE A 192 9.31 -15.34 6.83
CA ILE A 192 9.01 -16.66 6.26
C ILE A 192 10.16 -17.13 5.37
N VAL A 193 10.66 -16.26 4.51
CA VAL A 193 11.81 -16.56 3.64
C VAL A 193 13.08 -16.76 4.45
N TYR A 194 13.35 -15.90 5.45
CA TYR A 194 14.54 -16.02 6.29
C TYR A 194 14.62 -17.34 7.07
N PHE A 195 13.52 -17.77 7.67
CA PHE A 195 13.45 -19.02 8.41
C PHE A 195 13.43 -20.26 7.50
N GLY A 196 13.31 -20.08 6.18
CA GLY A 196 13.31 -21.16 5.21
C GLY A 196 12.01 -21.94 5.12
N PHE A 197 10.90 -21.40 5.65
CA PHE A 197 9.57 -22.02 5.53
C PHE A 197 9.05 -22.00 4.09
N SER A 198 9.49 -21.04 3.28
CA SER A 198 9.17 -20.96 1.85
C SER A 198 10.33 -20.36 1.07
N ARG A 199 10.47 -20.77 -0.19
CA ARG A 199 11.37 -20.09 -1.13
C ARG A 199 10.71 -18.81 -1.62
N VAL A 200 11.50 -17.83 -2.04
CA VAL A 200 10.97 -16.57 -2.56
C VAL A 200 10.12 -16.80 -3.81
N GLU A 201 10.52 -17.78 -4.62
CA GLU A 201 9.78 -18.22 -5.82
C GLU A 201 8.40 -18.77 -5.46
N ASP A 202 8.26 -19.47 -4.33
CA ASP A 202 6.98 -20.00 -3.86
C ASP A 202 6.03 -18.87 -3.47
N VAL A 203 6.53 -17.81 -2.81
CA VAL A 203 5.75 -16.62 -2.45
C VAL A 203 5.30 -15.88 -3.71
N SER A 204 6.21 -15.70 -4.68
CA SER A 204 5.87 -15.09 -5.97
C SER A 204 4.83 -15.91 -6.73
N GLY A 205 4.99 -17.21 -6.80
CA GLY A 205 4.04 -18.13 -7.42
C GLY A 205 2.68 -18.17 -6.70
N TRP A 206 2.70 -18.13 -5.37
CA TRP A 206 1.46 -18.02 -4.57
C TRP A 206 0.71 -16.72 -4.89
N LYS A 207 1.41 -15.59 -4.89
CA LYS A 207 0.84 -14.29 -5.23
C LYS A 207 0.24 -14.30 -6.65
N GLU A 208 0.94 -14.86 -7.64
CA GLU A 208 0.44 -14.93 -9.02
C GLU A 208 -0.81 -15.82 -9.15
N ARG A 209 -0.86 -16.94 -8.43
CA ARG A 209 -2.04 -17.82 -8.39
C ARG A 209 -3.23 -17.17 -7.71
N ASN A 210 -2.99 -16.38 -6.65
CA ASN A 210 -4.05 -15.79 -5.84
C ASN A 210 -4.34 -14.32 -6.14
N ILE A 211 -3.72 -13.74 -7.18
CA ILE A 211 -3.83 -12.31 -7.48
C ILE A 211 -5.29 -11.86 -7.63
N LYS A 212 -6.14 -12.68 -8.22
CA LYS A 212 -7.58 -12.39 -8.37
C LYS A 212 -8.27 -12.31 -7.00
N ILE A 213 -7.95 -13.23 -6.09
CA ILE A 213 -8.51 -13.24 -4.73
C ILE A 213 -8.03 -12.03 -3.94
N LEU A 214 -6.75 -11.64 -4.09
CA LEU A 214 -6.23 -10.43 -3.46
C LEU A 214 -6.98 -9.17 -3.92
N HIS A 215 -7.25 -9.05 -5.22
CA HIS A 215 -8.09 -7.97 -5.75
C HIS A 215 -9.53 -8.03 -5.20
N LEU A 216 -10.12 -9.22 -5.09
CA LEU A 216 -11.47 -9.37 -4.54
C LEU A 216 -11.54 -8.89 -3.09
N ILE A 217 -10.58 -9.32 -2.24
CA ILE A 217 -10.53 -8.93 -0.82
C ILE A 217 -10.36 -7.41 -0.70
N ALA A 218 -9.38 -6.83 -1.39
CA ALA A 218 -9.16 -5.39 -1.39
C ALA A 218 -10.39 -4.63 -1.90
N GLY A 219 -11.01 -5.13 -2.97
CA GLY A 219 -12.20 -4.53 -3.56
C GLY A 219 -13.40 -4.54 -2.63
N ILE A 220 -13.68 -5.66 -1.96
CA ILE A 220 -14.78 -5.77 -0.99
C ILE A 220 -14.55 -4.82 0.18
N LEU A 221 -13.34 -4.78 0.75
CA LEU A 221 -13.01 -3.90 1.87
C LEU A 221 -13.21 -2.42 1.50
N LEU A 222 -12.71 -2.00 0.35
CA LEU A 222 -12.87 -0.63 -0.14
C LEU A 222 -14.33 -0.28 -0.43
N PHE A 223 -15.07 -1.21 -1.02
CA PHE A 223 -16.48 -0.99 -1.33
C PHE A 223 -17.32 -0.85 -0.05
N ILE A 224 -17.08 -1.70 0.95
CA ILE A 224 -17.73 -1.61 2.27
C ILE A 224 -17.42 -0.27 2.94
N VAL A 225 -16.16 0.18 2.93
CA VAL A 225 -15.79 1.49 3.48
C VAL A 225 -16.53 2.61 2.75
N GLY A 226 -16.59 2.56 1.41
CA GLY A 226 -17.30 3.56 0.62
C GLY A 226 -18.81 3.64 0.95
N VAL A 227 -19.47 2.48 1.02
CA VAL A 227 -20.89 2.39 1.41
C VAL A 227 -21.11 2.91 2.83
N ALA A 228 -20.27 2.50 3.76
CA ALA A 228 -20.37 2.89 5.17
C ALA A 228 -20.15 4.39 5.37
N LEU A 229 -19.25 5.01 4.58
CA LEU A 229 -19.08 6.48 4.56
C LEU A 229 -20.32 7.19 4.02
N LEU A 230 -20.94 6.71 2.93
CA LEU A 230 -22.17 7.30 2.39
C LEU A 230 -23.37 7.13 3.31
N ALA A 231 -23.45 5.99 4.01
CA ALA A 231 -24.54 5.72 4.94
C ALA A 231 -24.41 6.47 6.28
N GLY A 232 -23.29 7.16 6.50
CA GLY A 232 -23.02 7.81 7.79
C GLY A 232 -22.83 6.83 8.96
N TRP A 233 -22.59 5.54 8.65
CA TRP A 233 -22.38 4.50 9.67
C TRP A 233 -20.94 4.49 10.20
N LEU A 234 -20.09 5.13 9.49
CA LEU A 234 -18.67 5.20 9.79
C LEU A 234 -18.25 6.66 9.92
#